data_f9fda17fa1a04b770389565f8c8dc45c
#
_entry.id   f9fda17fa1a04b770389565f8c8dc45c
#
_cell.length_a   1.000
_cell.length_b   1.000
_cell.length_c   1.000
_cell.angle_alpha   90.00
_cell.angle_beta   90.00
_cell.angle_gamma   90.00
#
_symmetry.space_group_name_H-M   'P 1'
#
loop_
_entity.id
_entity.type
_entity.pdbx_description
1 polymer ?
#
loop_
_entity_poly.entity_id
_entity_poly.type
_entity_poly.pdbx_seq_one_letter_code
_entity_poly.pdbx_strand_id
1 'polypeptide(L)'
;MRGRALGGVLLAAAWALPSSAAAATPPPTAASVTDSGTGAPGYTPQTPGSQESRARVHVAREFERVGRRAPTSDKALETAARRLAREALHEYATGAPDLLTLTEAVSDSGAADPSPRALVIRAWVHAHAIETFLARADFNEERASHFGVGVAFLGERAALVLLLADRKAEILPFPRTLPPKDKERMVCGRLVSPLRSPQVFITRPDGEVDGVPLTRAPAGTSGFCARLPFTRPGGYTVEVVATGSAGPEVTSLFLVQVGARSERGEREATREPTTLEEARAAVYERINALRRAHRLPELAPDPTLEDMSLRYSTRMASEGFFGHIAPDGSTLTRRLPEGTRYIRAGENLGQAAGPLAAHFGIEHSPGHRKNLMDPAFRFMGVGVAFQKLAGRDQAIVTEVFTAASPGAALPADPLSDAYEALSRHRATHRLPPLVRSEALERLARDHARRALAQDEPSAGEGESSPLHERVFSMLPDAGAASVDFFVVGDPGAIPESRSLASATNTRVGVGLVRGNSKRFGQGQYWVAVIYAAVR
;
A
#
# COMPACT_ATOMS: atom_id res chain seq x y z
N MET A 1 -21.28 -22.97 -0.95
CA MET A 1 -20.77 -21.72 -1.58
C MET A 1 -20.49 -20.72 -0.47
N ARG A 2 -19.22 -20.46 -0.19
CA ARG A 2 -18.79 -19.66 0.98
C ARG A 2 -18.80 -18.19 0.61
N GLY A 3 -19.82 -17.44 1.03
CA GLY A 3 -19.86 -15.99 0.97
C GLY A 3 -19.08 -15.41 2.15
N ARG A 4 -17.83 -15.03 1.93
CA ARG A 4 -17.08 -14.20 2.88
C ARG A 4 -17.42 -12.75 2.62
N ALA A 5 -18.38 -12.21 3.34
CA ALA A 5 -18.48 -10.78 3.51
C ALA A 5 -17.55 -10.38 4.67
N LEU A 6 -16.28 -10.28 4.39
CA LEU A 6 -15.33 -9.64 5.28
C LEU A 6 -15.59 -8.13 5.17
N GLY A 7 -16.00 -7.53 6.25
CA GLY A 7 -15.85 -6.09 6.42
C GLY A 7 -14.40 -5.74 6.08
N GLY A 8 -14.21 -5.17 4.88
CA GLY A 8 -12.88 -5.06 4.33
C GLY A 8 -12.07 -4.01 5.09
N VAL A 9 -11.19 -4.45 5.95
CA VAL A 9 -9.97 -3.68 6.20
C VAL A 9 -9.22 -3.74 4.88
N LEU A 10 -9.28 -2.66 4.12
CA LEU A 10 -8.49 -2.51 2.90
C LEU A 10 -7.07 -2.13 3.30
N LEU A 11 -6.19 -2.96 2.91
CA LEU A 11 -4.82 -3.05 3.30
C LEU A 11 -3.96 -2.35 2.27
N ALA A 12 -3.05 -1.58 2.72
CA ALA A 12 -2.12 -0.89 1.87
C ALA A 12 -0.68 -1.06 2.33
N ALA A 13 0.19 -0.98 1.41
CA ALA A 13 1.60 -1.25 1.58
C ALA A 13 2.43 0.00 1.86
N ALA A 14 3.60 -0.22 2.36
CA ALA A 14 4.55 0.80 2.76
C ALA A 14 5.45 1.26 1.62
N TRP A 15 5.69 2.55 1.57
CA TRP A 15 6.70 3.15 0.72
C TRP A 15 7.80 3.76 1.57
N ALA A 16 9.02 3.30 1.38
CA ALA A 16 10.19 3.97 1.92
C ALA A 16 10.90 4.72 0.80
N LEU A 17 10.91 6.02 0.87
CA LEU A 17 11.73 6.84 0.01
C LEU A 17 12.98 7.30 0.75
N PRO A 18 14.09 7.14 0.16
CA PRO A 18 15.28 7.79 0.65
C PRO A 18 15.65 8.97 -0.21
N SER A 19 16.20 9.95 0.41
CA SER A 19 16.96 10.93 -0.31
C SER A 19 17.98 11.61 0.58
N SER A 20 19.23 11.47 0.28
CA SER A 20 20.22 12.48 0.63
C SER A 20 21.22 12.60 -0.49
N ALA A 21 21.25 13.76 -1.13
CA ALA A 21 22.42 14.17 -1.84
C ALA A 21 23.40 14.73 -0.80
N ALA A 22 24.50 14.08 -0.59
CA ALA A 22 25.64 14.73 0.02
C ALA A 22 26.24 15.64 -1.07
N ALA A 23 25.99 16.93 -1.02
CA ALA A 23 26.77 17.89 -1.77
C ALA A 23 28.20 17.82 -1.22
N ALA A 24 29.14 17.33 -2.01
CA ALA A 24 30.55 17.52 -1.69
C ALA A 24 30.84 19.02 -1.73
N THR A 25 31.28 19.59 -0.62
CA THR A 25 31.87 20.95 -0.60
C THR A 25 33.01 21.00 -1.62
N PRO A 26 33.08 22.01 -2.47
CA PRO A 26 34.19 22.13 -3.40
C PRO A 26 35.51 22.19 -2.60
N PRO A 27 36.57 21.52 -3.06
CA PRO A 27 37.86 21.61 -2.43
C PRO A 27 38.37 23.07 -2.47
N PRO A 28 39.16 23.47 -1.49
CA PRO A 28 39.74 24.84 -1.48
C PRO A 28 40.51 25.07 -2.77
N THR A 29 40.42 26.27 -3.30
CA THR A 29 41.06 26.76 -4.50
C THR A 29 42.51 26.26 -4.62
N ALA A 30 42.80 25.54 -5.67
CA ALA A 30 44.13 24.99 -5.93
C ALA A 30 45.14 26.12 -6.11
N ALA A 31 46.14 26.11 -5.25
CA ALA A 31 47.36 26.85 -5.52
C ALA A 31 48.02 26.28 -6.77
N SER A 32 48.40 27.14 -7.69
CA SER A 32 49.10 26.79 -8.91
C SER A 32 50.41 26.06 -8.58
N VAL A 33 50.47 24.79 -8.85
CA VAL A 33 51.72 24.01 -8.85
C VAL A 33 52.25 23.97 -10.27
N THR A 34 53.38 24.60 -10.46
CA THR A 34 54.15 24.52 -11.70
C THR A 34 54.61 23.10 -11.95
N ASP A 35 54.32 22.64 -13.15
CA ASP A 35 54.69 21.35 -13.71
C ASP A 35 56.21 21.16 -13.76
N SER A 36 56.72 20.20 -13.00
CA SER A 36 58.07 19.63 -13.20
C SER A 36 57.89 18.15 -13.53
N GLY A 37 57.98 17.84 -14.82
CA GLY A 37 57.81 16.52 -15.38
C GLY A 37 58.75 15.47 -14.79
N THR A 38 58.17 14.52 -14.08
CA THR A 38 58.69 13.18 -13.87
C THR A 38 57.52 12.21 -14.05
N GLY A 39 57.62 11.28 -15.00
CA GLY A 39 56.60 10.37 -15.39
C GLY A 39 55.92 9.67 -14.19
N ALA A 40 54.70 10.00 -13.90
CA ALA A 40 53.87 9.29 -12.95
C ALA A 40 53.53 7.88 -13.47
N PRO A 41 53.54 6.87 -12.64
CA PRO A 41 53.14 5.53 -13.05
C PRO A 41 51.71 5.54 -13.56
N GLY A 42 51.52 5.02 -14.76
CA GLY A 42 50.33 5.02 -15.62
C GLY A 42 49.00 5.40 -14.99
N TYR A 43 48.59 6.65 -15.15
CA TYR A 43 47.22 7.08 -14.91
C TYR A 43 46.29 6.32 -15.89
N THR A 44 45.56 5.34 -15.37
CA THR A 44 44.48 4.71 -16.16
C THR A 44 43.32 5.68 -16.20
N PRO A 45 42.91 6.15 -17.41
CA PRO A 45 41.78 7.06 -17.50
C PRO A 45 40.55 6.47 -16.81
N GLN A 46 39.96 7.19 -15.90
CA GLN A 46 38.71 6.74 -15.27
C GLN A 46 37.59 6.78 -16.28
N THR A 47 36.87 5.69 -16.44
CA THR A 47 35.67 5.61 -17.28
C THR A 47 34.46 5.33 -16.41
N PRO A 48 33.21 5.66 -16.86
CA PRO A 48 32.02 5.28 -16.14
C PRO A 48 31.99 3.80 -15.75
N GLY A 49 32.37 2.91 -16.68
CA GLY A 49 32.38 1.46 -16.43
C GLY A 49 33.43 1.02 -15.40
N SER A 50 34.63 1.65 -15.35
CA SER A 50 35.62 1.35 -14.31
C SER A 50 35.14 1.79 -12.93
N GLN A 51 34.48 2.95 -12.84
CA GLN A 51 33.88 3.45 -11.59
C GLN A 51 32.70 2.56 -11.12
N GLU A 52 31.84 2.14 -12.03
CA GLU A 52 30.77 1.18 -11.72
C GLU A 52 31.32 -0.13 -11.17
N SER A 53 32.39 -0.66 -11.78
CA SER A 53 33.04 -1.90 -11.33
C SER A 53 33.64 -1.76 -9.92
N ARG A 54 34.31 -0.64 -9.64
CA ARG A 54 34.83 -0.33 -8.30
C ARG A 54 33.68 -0.23 -7.28
N ALA A 55 32.65 0.51 -7.60
CA ALA A 55 31.49 0.67 -6.73
C ALA A 55 30.80 -0.67 -6.42
N ARG A 56 30.64 -1.56 -7.41
CA ARG A 56 30.09 -2.91 -7.17
C ARG A 56 30.92 -3.70 -6.17
N VAL A 57 32.24 -3.69 -6.27
CA VAL A 57 33.14 -4.36 -5.33
C VAL A 57 33.00 -3.77 -3.92
N HIS A 58 32.92 -2.43 -3.83
CA HIS A 58 32.73 -1.77 -2.54
C HIS A 58 31.39 -2.11 -1.89
N VAL A 59 30.30 -2.10 -2.64
CA VAL A 59 28.98 -2.49 -2.12
C VAL A 59 29.03 -3.88 -1.51
N ALA A 60 29.55 -4.87 -2.24
CA ALA A 60 29.66 -6.24 -1.74
C ALA A 60 30.50 -6.30 -0.45
N ARG A 61 31.68 -5.67 -0.45
CA ARG A 61 32.59 -5.65 0.69
C ARG A 61 31.97 -5.02 1.93
N GLU A 62 31.22 -3.93 1.79
CA GLU A 62 30.61 -3.26 2.92
C GLU A 62 29.51 -4.10 3.58
N PHE A 63 28.70 -4.82 2.80
CA PHE A 63 27.72 -5.77 3.34
C PHE A 63 28.42 -6.93 4.06
N GLU A 64 29.48 -7.50 3.48
CA GLU A 64 30.28 -8.57 4.09
C GLU A 64 30.97 -8.10 5.38
N ARG A 65 31.48 -6.86 5.41
CA ARG A 65 32.14 -6.28 6.58
C ARG A 65 31.23 -6.21 7.80
N VAL A 66 29.93 -6.03 7.61
CA VAL A 66 28.93 -6.01 8.69
C VAL A 66 28.23 -7.36 8.88
N GLY A 67 28.81 -8.43 8.34
CA GLY A 67 28.31 -9.80 8.51
C GLY A 67 27.00 -10.09 7.77
N ARG A 68 26.68 -9.32 6.74
CA ARG A 68 25.49 -9.53 5.91
C ARG A 68 25.85 -10.12 4.56
N ARG A 69 24.89 -10.86 4.00
CA ARG A 69 25.02 -11.34 2.63
C ARG A 69 25.09 -10.16 1.67
N ALA A 70 26.08 -10.15 0.79
CA ALA A 70 26.16 -9.15 -0.28
C ALA A 70 24.93 -9.23 -1.19
N PRO A 71 24.32 -8.08 -1.54
CA PRO A 71 23.21 -8.05 -2.48
C PRO A 71 23.67 -8.44 -3.90
N THR A 72 22.77 -8.99 -4.68
CA THR A 72 23.04 -9.39 -6.06
C THR A 72 22.97 -8.19 -7.00
N SER A 73 23.96 -8.02 -7.89
CA SER A 73 23.90 -7.00 -8.94
C SER A 73 22.80 -7.35 -9.94
N ASP A 74 21.97 -6.37 -10.28
CA ASP A 74 20.83 -6.52 -11.18
C ASP A 74 20.95 -5.57 -12.39
N LYS A 75 20.89 -6.14 -13.59
CA LYS A 75 21.09 -5.38 -14.85
C LYS A 75 20.01 -4.32 -15.09
N ALA A 76 18.77 -4.57 -14.69
CA ALA A 76 17.69 -3.60 -14.85
C ALA A 76 17.91 -2.42 -13.89
N LEU A 77 18.24 -2.67 -12.62
CA LEU A 77 18.61 -1.61 -11.68
C LEU A 77 19.87 -0.85 -12.12
N GLU A 78 20.88 -1.51 -12.72
CA GLU A 78 22.04 -0.82 -13.30
C GLU A 78 21.62 0.12 -14.45
N THR A 79 20.71 -0.33 -15.32
CA THR A 79 20.20 0.49 -16.43
C THR A 79 19.43 1.71 -15.90
N ALA A 80 18.59 1.54 -14.90
CA ALA A 80 17.90 2.63 -14.20
C ALA A 80 18.90 3.60 -13.54
N ALA A 81 19.90 3.06 -12.85
CA ALA A 81 20.92 3.86 -12.18
C ALA A 81 21.75 4.70 -13.17
N ARG A 82 22.11 4.16 -14.33
CA ARG A 82 22.82 4.92 -15.39
C ARG A 82 21.96 6.04 -15.96
N ARG A 83 20.66 5.81 -16.15
CA ARG A 83 19.73 6.85 -16.57
C ARG A 83 19.68 7.98 -15.55
N LEU A 84 19.45 7.64 -14.29
CA LEU A 84 19.39 8.61 -13.20
C LEU A 84 20.72 9.36 -12.99
N ALA A 85 21.87 8.72 -13.21
CA ALA A 85 23.17 9.37 -13.15
C ALA A 85 23.34 10.42 -14.23
N ARG A 86 22.86 10.17 -15.47
CA ARG A 86 22.85 11.17 -16.54
C ARG A 86 21.93 12.35 -16.21
N GLU A 87 20.70 12.07 -15.75
CA GLU A 87 19.75 13.10 -15.32
C GLU A 87 20.34 13.97 -14.20
N ALA A 88 21.00 13.35 -13.21
CA ALA A 88 21.66 14.05 -12.09
C ALA A 88 22.79 15.02 -12.52
N LEU A 89 23.35 14.88 -13.70
CA LEU A 89 24.38 15.81 -14.23
C LEU A 89 23.78 16.98 -14.99
N HIS A 90 22.59 16.84 -15.56
CA HIS A 90 21.91 17.89 -16.33
C HIS A 90 21.06 18.80 -15.46
N GLU A 91 20.53 18.30 -14.35
CA GLU A 91 19.69 19.09 -13.45
C GLU A 91 20.53 19.83 -12.41
N TYR A 92 20.18 21.11 -12.16
CA TYR A 92 20.67 21.89 -11.02
C TYR A 92 20.07 21.40 -9.70
N ALA A 93 19.28 20.33 -9.73
CA ALA A 93 18.60 19.80 -8.56
C ALA A 93 19.59 19.29 -7.50
N THR A 94 19.50 19.86 -6.32
CA THR A 94 20.17 19.37 -5.12
C THR A 94 19.29 18.26 -4.52
N GLY A 95 19.68 17.02 -4.67
CA GLY A 95 18.93 15.93 -4.03
C GLY A 95 18.92 14.62 -4.81
N ALA A 96 18.26 13.63 -4.27
CA ALA A 96 17.93 12.39 -4.96
C ALA A 96 16.77 12.62 -5.94
N PRO A 97 16.57 11.73 -6.92
CA PRO A 97 15.42 11.79 -7.81
C PRO A 97 14.11 11.70 -7.00
N ASP A 98 13.10 12.44 -7.42
CA ASP A 98 11.76 12.29 -6.86
C ASP A 98 11.23 10.87 -7.11
N LEU A 99 10.18 10.49 -6.35
CA LEU A 99 9.63 9.13 -6.42
C LEU A 99 9.19 8.75 -7.84
N LEU A 100 8.56 9.68 -8.57
CA LEU A 100 8.04 9.36 -9.90
C LEU A 100 9.19 9.15 -10.88
N THR A 101 10.19 10.02 -10.87
CA THR A 101 11.41 9.89 -11.69
C THR A 101 12.11 8.57 -11.39
N LEU A 102 12.22 8.19 -10.11
CA LEU A 102 12.77 6.91 -9.69
C LEU A 102 11.93 5.74 -10.20
N THR A 103 10.61 5.77 -9.97
CA THR A 103 9.69 4.71 -10.38
C THR A 103 9.70 4.51 -11.90
N GLU A 104 9.76 5.59 -12.67
CA GLU A 104 9.86 5.51 -14.13
C GLU A 104 11.18 4.95 -14.62
N ALA A 105 12.30 5.39 -14.03
CA ALA A 105 13.61 4.86 -14.40
C ALA A 105 13.69 3.36 -14.12
N VAL A 106 13.18 2.91 -12.99
CA VAL A 106 13.11 1.50 -12.59
C VAL A 106 12.17 0.72 -13.49
N SER A 107 10.96 1.22 -13.74
CA SER A 107 9.99 0.57 -14.63
C SER A 107 10.50 0.45 -16.06
N ASP A 108 10.97 1.55 -16.65
CA ASP A 108 11.46 1.58 -18.04
C ASP A 108 12.65 0.65 -18.25
N SER A 109 13.44 0.38 -17.19
CA SER A 109 14.54 -0.60 -17.24
C SER A 109 14.09 -2.06 -17.19
N GLY A 110 12.80 -2.31 -16.94
CA GLY A 110 12.22 -3.64 -16.80
C GLY A 110 12.15 -4.16 -15.35
N ALA A 111 12.72 -3.46 -14.37
CA ALA A 111 12.57 -3.82 -12.96
C ALA A 111 11.13 -3.52 -12.46
N ALA A 112 10.78 -4.12 -11.34
CA ALA A 112 9.47 -3.96 -10.72
C ALA A 112 9.59 -3.78 -9.19
N ASP A 113 10.79 -3.45 -8.70
CA ASP A 113 11.03 -3.18 -7.28
C ASP A 113 10.30 -1.90 -6.88
N PRO A 114 9.39 -1.92 -5.88
CA PRO A 114 8.45 -0.83 -5.67
C PRO A 114 9.10 0.46 -5.17
N SER A 115 10.20 0.34 -4.44
CA SER A 115 10.89 1.50 -3.84
C SER A 115 12.36 1.19 -3.62
N PRO A 116 13.17 1.08 -4.67
CA PRO A 116 14.60 0.95 -4.49
C PRO A 116 15.12 2.25 -3.88
N ARG A 117 16.00 2.13 -2.90
CA ARG A 117 16.65 3.28 -2.34
C ARG A 117 17.69 3.82 -3.32
N ALA A 118 17.60 5.11 -3.65
CA ALA A 118 18.57 5.80 -4.47
C ALA A 118 19.57 6.58 -3.60
N LEU A 119 20.84 6.31 -3.77
CA LEU A 119 21.95 7.09 -3.22
C LEU A 119 22.65 7.76 -4.39
N VAL A 120 22.74 9.10 -4.33
CA VAL A 120 23.28 9.91 -5.43
C VAL A 120 24.49 10.69 -4.93
N ILE A 121 25.61 10.55 -5.65
CA ILE A 121 26.79 11.39 -5.46
C ILE A 121 27.00 12.18 -6.72
N ARG A 122 27.31 13.46 -6.53
CA ARG A 122 27.90 14.33 -7.57
C ARG A 122 29.29 14.72 -7.11
N ALA A 123 30.27 14.52 -7.96
CA ALA A 123 31.69 14.74 -7.65
C ALA A 123 32.46 15.09 -8.92
N TRP A 124 33.75 15.38 -8.72
CA TRP A 124 34.71 15.45 -9.82
C TRP A 124 35.19 14.04 -10.17
N VAL A 125 35.45 13.79 -11.45
CA VAL A 125 35.80 12.44 -11.99
C VAL A 125 37.00 11.82 -11.25
N HIS A 126 37.96 12.62 -10.86
CA HIS A 126 39.23 12.19 -10.23
C HIS A 126 39.18 12.11 -8.70
N ALA A 127 38.05 12.43 -8.07
CA ALA A 127 37.93 12.43 -6.61
C ALA A 127 37.76 11.02 -6.05
N HIS A 128 38.31 10.75 -4.85
CA HIS A 128 38.03 9.55 -4.07
C HIS A 128 36.64 9.59 -3.39
N ALA A 129 35.74 10.38 -3.95
CA ALA A 129 34.41 10.60 -3.36
C ALA A 129 33.57 9.35 -3.31
N ILE A 130 33.76 8.42 -4.26
CA ILE A 130 33.00 7.16 -4.33
C ILE A 130 33.32 6.28 -3.13
N GLU A 131 34.61 6.02 -2.89
CA GLU A 131 35.05 5.19 -1.77
C GLU A 131 34.67 5.79 -0.43
N THR A 132 34.86 7.09 -0.27
CA THR A 132 34.47 7.82 0.96
C THR A 132 32.99 7.72 1.23
N PHE A 133 32.15 7.80 0.19
CA PHE A 133 30.71 7.68 0.32
C PHE A 133 30.27 6.26 0.67
N LEU A 134 30.81 5.25 0.00
CA LEU A 134 30.47 3.85 0.24
C LEU A 134 30.94 3.34 1.61
N ALA A 135 31.97 3.94 2.19
CA ALA A 135 32.47 3.61 3.51
C ALA A 135 31.71 4.30 4.67
N ARG A 136 30.62 5.02 4.39
CA ARG A 136 29.83 5.70 5.45
C ARG A 136 29.05 4.67 6.27
N ALA A 137 28.93 4.94 7.58
CA ALA A 137 28.23 4.05 8.52
C ALA A 137 26.74 3.88 8.19
N ASP A 138 26.09 4.95 7.71
CA ASP A 138 24.69 4.93 7.30
C ASP A 138 24.42 4.02 6.09
N PHE A 139 25.42 3.78 5.25
CA PHE A 139 25.33 2.82 4.15
C PHE A 139 25.29 1.38 4.65
N ASN A 140 26.03 1.05 5.72
CA ASN A 140 26.11 -0.29 6.28
C ASN A 140 24.82 -0.77 6.97
N GLU A 141 23.93 0.15 7.31
CA GLU A 141 22.62 -0.16 7.91
C GLU A 141 21.58 -0.57 6.86
N GLU A 142 21.90 -0.42 5.56
CA GLU A 142 20.97 -0.71 4.49
C GLU A 142 20.60 -2.18 4.40
N ARG A 143 19.35 -2.42 4.11
CA ARG A 143 18.82 -3.75 3.77
C ARG A 143 18.56 -3.79 2.27
N ALA A 144 19.23 -4.70 1.58
CA ALA A 144 19.00 -4.92 0.16
C ALA A 144 19.32 -6.37 -0.20
N SER A 145 18.50 -6.93 -1.09
CA SER A 145 18.76 -8.23 -1.73
C SER A 145 19.36 -8.05 -3.13
N HIS A 146 19.07 -6.92 -3.77
CA HIS A 146 19.55 -6.56 -5.11
C HIS A 146 20.05 -5.12 -5.15
N PHE A 147 20.94 -4.83 -6.09
CA PHE A 147 21.43 -3.47 -6.32
C PHE A 147 21.80 -3.21 -7.77
N GLY A 148 21.84 -1.93 -8.12
CA GLY A 148 22.37 -1.47 -9.39
C GLY A 148 23.19 -0.21 -9.22
N VAL A 149 24.32 -0.12 -9.93
CA VAL A 149 25.19 1.05 -9.96
C VAL A 149 25.21 1.63 -11.37
N GLY A 150 25.05 2.94 -11.45
CA GLY A 150 25.20 3.70 -12.68
C GLY A 150 26.10 4.91 -12.47
N VAL A 151 27.00 5.14 -13.41
CA VAL A 151 27.90 6.31 -13.42
C VAL A 151 27.76 7.03 -14.75
N ALA A 152 27.72 8.36 -14.69
CA ALA A 152 27.75 9.23 -15.86
C ALA A 152 28.80 10.33 -15.67
N PHE A 153 29.42 10.76 -16.77
CA PHE A 153 30.36 11.86 -16.82
C PHE A 153 29.86 12.96 -17.74
N LEU A 154 30.11 14.21 -17.35
CA LEU A 154 29.88 15.40 -18.16
C LEU A 154 31.06 16.37 -17.96
N GLY A 155 32.04 16.34 -18.87
CA GLY A 155 33.33 17.00 -18.67
C GLY A 155 34.05 16.40 -17.46
N GLU A 156 34.46 17.25 -16.54
CA GLU A 156 35.12 16.84 -15.28
C GLU A 156 34.14 16.46 -14.16
N ARG A 157 32.84 16.63 -14.38
CA ARG A 157 31.82 16.25 -13.40
C ARG A 157 31.41 14.79 -13.57
N ALA A 158 31.18 14.14 -12.45
CA ALA A 158 30.66 12.78 -12.40
C ALA A 158 29.43 12.73 -11.52
N ALA A 159 28.49 11.86 -11.86
CA ALA A 159 27.44 11.43 -10.96
C ALA A 159 27.47 9.91 -10.85
N LEU A 160 27.35 9.41 -9.63
CA LEU A 160 27.11 8.00 -9.35
C LEU A 160 25.75 7.87 -8.68
N VAL A 161 24.96 6.93 -9.18
CA VAL A 161 23.71 6.50 -8.54
C VAL A 161 23.84 5.05 -8.14
N LEU A 162 23.57 4.75 -6.87
CA LEU A 162 23.43 3.40 -6.34
C LEU A 162 21.97 3.19 -5.99
N LEU A 163 21.34 2.20 -6.62
CA LEU A 163 20.01 1.73 -6.28
C LEU A 163 20.12 0.46 -5.44
N LEU A 164 19.48 0.46 -4.28
CA LEU A 164 19.40 -0.69 -3.36
C LEU A 164 17.94 -1.14 -3.27
N ALA A 165 17.65 -2.40 -3.55
CA ALA A 165 16.30 -2.96 -3.54
C ALA A 165 16.21 -4.19 -2.63
N ASP A 166 15.19 -4.20 -1.77
CA ASP A 166 14.76 -5.41 -1.06
C ASP A 166 13.67 -6.08 -1.90
N ARG A 167 14.08 -6.96 -2.82
CA ARG A 167 13.19 -7.61 -3.78
C ARG A 167 12.27 -8.60 -3.08
N LYS A 168 10.97 -8.36 -3.18
CA LYS A 168 9.91 -9.13 -2.52
C LYS A 168 9.13 -10.02 -3.48
N ALA A 169 9.23 -9.76 -4.77
CA ALA A 169 8.69 -10.63 -5.82
C ALA A 169 9.57 -10.60 -7.07
N GLU A 170 9.59 -11.71 -7.77
CA GLU A 170 10.20 -11.84 -9.09
C GLU A 170 9.09 -11.80 -10.14
N ILE A 171 9.07 -10.76 -10.95
CA ILE A 171 8.13 -10.62 -12.05
C ILE A 171 8.79 -11.13 -13.33
N LEU A 172 8.09 -12.00 -14.05
CA LEU A 172 8.55 -12.44 -15.37
C LEU A 172 8.60 -11.24 -16.34
N PRO A 173 9.48 -11.27 -17.37
CA PRO A 173 9.60 -10.18 -18.32
C PRO A 173 8.24 -9.71 -18.84
N PHE A 174 7.94 -8.43 -18.62
CA PHE A 174 6.69 -7.81 -19.02
C PHE A 174 6.97 -6.49 -19.75
N PRO A 175 6.36 -6.25 -20.92
CA PRO A 175 6.60 -5.03 -21.68
C PRO A 175 6.08 -3.79 -20.94
N ARG A 176 6.89 -2.73 -20.92
CA ARG A 176 6.53 -1.43 -20.31
C ARG A 176 5.84 -0.47 -21.29
N THR A 177 5.87 -0.80 -22.57
CA THR A 177 5.16 -0.07 -23.61
C THR A 177 4.34 -1.06 -24.43
N LEU A 178 3.07 -0.73 -24.66
CA LEU A 178 2.14 -1.55 -25.43
C LEU A 178 1.54 -0.72 -26.57
N PRO A 179 1.30 -1.32 -27.75
CA PRO A 179 0.54 -0.66 -28.80
C PRO A 179 -0.94 -0.55 -28.39
N PRO A 180 -1.69 0.47 -28.87
CA PRO A 180 -3.11 0.69 -28.51
C PRO A 180 -4.06 -0.46 -28.85
N LYS A 181 -3.63 -1.37 -29.75
CA LYS A 181 -4.41 -2.56 -30.13
C LYS A 181 -4.37 -3.66 -29.04
N ASP A 182 -3.36 -3.67 -28.18
CA ASP A 182 -3.23 -4.66 -27.12
C ASP A 182 -4.22 -4.32 -25.98
N LYS A 183 -5.28 -5.12 -25.86
CA LYS A 183 -6.35 -4.88 -24.89
C LYS A 183 -6.12 -5.57 -23.56
N GLU A 184 -5.24 -6.56 -23.52
CA GLU A 184 -4.92 -7.32 -22.33
C GLU A 184 -3.54 -8.00 -22.44
N ARG A 185 -2.91 -8.21 -21.28
CA ARG A 185 -1.64 -8.95 -21.18
C ARG A 185 -1.57 -9.73 -19.87
N MET A 186 -0.99 -10.91 -19.95
CA MET A 186 -0.72 -11.73 -18.77
C MET A 186 0.55 -11.26 -18.08
N VAL A 187 0.44 -10.88 -16.81
CA VAL A 187 1.58 -10.72 -15.91
C VAL A 187 1.69 -11.95 -15.03
N CYS A 188 2.89 -12.49 -14.88
CA CYS A 188 3.17 -13.59 -13.96
C CYS A 188 4.39 -13.25 -13.10
N GLY A 189 4.43 -13.84 -11.91
CA GLY A 189 5.55 -13.68 -11.00
C GLY A 189 5.53 -14.70 -9.87
N ARG A 190 6.51 -14.57 -8.99
CA ARG A 190 6.66 -15.39 -7.79
C ARG A 190 7.00 -14.51 -6.60
N LEU A 191 6.33 -14.72 -5.48
CA LEU A 191 6.65 -14.07 -4.21
C LEU A 191 7.93 -14.66 -3.60
N VAL A 192 8.73 -13.81 -2.98
CA VAL A 192 9.84 -14.25 -2.14
C VAL A 192 9.29 -14.68 -0.78
N SER A 193 9.68 -15.87 -0.32
CA SER A 193 9.29 -16.37 1.02
C SER A 193 9.75 -15.39 2.12
N PRO A 194 8.95 -15.14 3.17
CA PRO A 194 7.71 -15.82 3.59
C PRO A 194 6.41 -15.17 3.10
N LEU A 195 6.45 -14.32 2.10
CA LEU A 195 5.29 -13.62 1.58
C LEU A 195 4.26 -14.57 0.94
N ARG A 196 2.98 -14.27 1.11
CA ARG A 196 1.86 -15.09 0.65
C ARG A 196 0.66 -14.24 0.22
N SER A 197 -0.34 -14.91 -0.38
CA SER A 197 -1.63 -14.30 -0.75
C SER A 197 -1.48 -13.08 -1.65
N PRO A 198 -0.88 -13.22 -2.85
CA PRO A 198 -0.70 -12.09 -3.76
C PRO A 198 -2.06 -11.52 -4.18
N GLN A 199 -2.11 -10.20 -4.33
CA GLN A 199 -3.22 -9.44 -4.91
C GLN A 199 -2.63 -8.52 -5.97
N VAL A 200 -3.32 -8.39 -7.10
CA VAL A 200 -2.86 -7.54 -8.20
C VAL A 200 -3.84 -6.40 -8.38
N PHE A 201 -3.33 -5.19 -8.43
CA PHE A 201 -4.09 -3.98 -8.69
C PHE A 201 -3.54 -3.24 -9.90
N ILE A 202 -4.41 -2.53 -10.59
CA ILE A 202 -4.05 -1.66 -11.71
C ILE A 202 -4.74 -0.32 -11.57
N THR A 203 -3.98 0.79 -11.62
CA THR A 203 -4.53 2.12 -11.80
C THR A 203 -4.60 2.42 -13.29
N ARG A 204 -5.76 2.80 -13.77
CA ARG A 204 -6.02 3.19 -15.17
C ARG A 204 -5.62 4.64 -15.45
N PRO A 205 -5.55 5.07 -16.74
CA PRO A 205 -5.25 6.45 -17.10
C PRO A 205 -6.25 7.50 -16.57
N ASP A 206 -7.48 7.09 -16.24
CA ASP A 206 -8.50 7.95 -15.60
C ASP A 206 -8.33 8.05 -14.07
N GLY A 207 -7.32 7.39 -13.51
CA GLY A 207 -7.03 7.38 -12.08
C GLY A 207 -7.83 6.36 -11.26
N GLU A 208 -8.77 5.64 -11.88
CA GLU A 208 -9.52 4.57 -11.21
C GLU A 208 -8.66 3.32 -10.98
N VAL A 209 -8.96 2.58 -9.92
CA VAL A 209 -8.21 1.40 -9.50
C VAL A 209 -9.07 0.14 -9.59
N ASP A 210 -8.60 -0.84 -10.34
CA ASP A 210 -9.21 -2.15 -10.44
C ASP A 210 -8.39 -3.20 -9.69
N GLY A 211 -9.06 -4.06 -8.92
CA GLY A 211 -8.48 -5.32 -8.46
C GLY A 211 -8.55 -6.36 -9.57
N VAL A 212 -7.41 -6.91 -9.94
CA VAL A 212 -7.32 -7.90 -11.04
C VAL A 212 -7.36 -9.32 -10.48
N PRO A 213 -8.34 -10.14 -10.87
CA PRO A 213 -8.41 -11.53 -10.43
C PRO A 213 -7.18 -12.33 -10.86
N LEU A 214 -6.69 -13.16 -9.94
CA LEU A 214 -5.62 -14.09 -10.27
C LEU A 214 -6.17 -15.20 -11.14
N THR A 215 -5.42 -15.56 -12.18
CA THR A 215 -5.60 -16.82 -12.89
C THR A 215 -5.01 -17.93 -12.03
N ARG A 216 -5.56 -19.16 -12.16
CA ARG A 216 -5.16 -20.30 -11.33
C ARG A 216 -3.65 -20.54 -11.45
N ALA A 217 -2.91 -20.23 -10.40
CA ALA A 217 -1.51 -20.65 -10.31
C ALA A 217 -1.46 -22.18 -10.15
N PRO A 218 -0.41 -22.86 -10.65
CA PRO A 218 -0.21 -24.28 -10.38
C PRO A 218 -0.23 -24.54 -8.87
N ALA A 219 -0.94 -25.60 -8.44
CA ALA A 219 -1.04 -25.95 -7.04
C ALA A 219 0.36 -26.15 -6.42
N GLY A 220 0.59 -25.59 -5.23
CA GLY A 220 1.86 -25.72 -4.50
C GLY A 220 2.97 -24.75 -4.92
N THR A 221 2.70 -23.77 -5.80
CA THR A 221 3.68 -22.76 -6.20
C THR A 221 3.41 -21.42 -5.50
N SER A 222 4.48 -20.70 -5.12
CA SER A 222 4.43 -19.28 -4.71
C SER A 222 4.19 -18.35 -5.90
N GLY A 223 3.93 -18.91 -7.09
CA GLY A 223 3.67 -18.20 -8.33
C GLY A 223 2.26 -17.64 -8.40
N PHE A 224 2.10 -16.57 -9.15
CA PHE A 224 0.81 -15.97 -9.49
C PHE A 224 0.82 -15.50 -10.95
N CYS A 225 -0.35 -15.47 -11.55
CA CYS A 225 -0.59 -14.80 -12.83
C CYS A 225 -1.87 -13.99 -12.75
N ALA A 226 -1.92 -12.87 -13.47
CA ALA A 226 -3.10 -12.04 -13.61
C ALA A 226 -3.19 -11.49 -15.04
N ARG A 227 -4.41 -11.38 -15.55
CA ARG A 227 -4.68 -10.83 -16.88
C ARG A 227 -5.01 -9.36 -16.76
N LEU A 228 -4.05 -8.50 -17.06
CA LEU A 228 -4.17 -7.05 -16.93
C LEU A 228 -4.98 -6.48 -18.10
N PRO A 229 -6.04 -5.69 -17.85
CA PRO A 229 -6.80 -5.02 -18.90
C PRO A 229 -6.15 -3.68 -19.29
N PHE A 230 -6.05 -3.42 -20.60
CA PHE A 230 -5.53 -2.18 -21.18
C PHE A 230 -6.56 -1.59 -22.14
N THR A 231 -7.65 -1.08 -21.58
CA THR A 231 -8.84 -0.69 -22.37
C THR A 231 -8.70 0.67 -23.07
N ARG A 232 -7.78 1.52 -22.63
CA ARG A 232 -7.57 2.89 -23.13
C ARG A 232 -6.09 3.18 -23.34
N PRO A 233 -5.72 4.09 -24.27
CA PRO A 233 -4.37 4.66 -24.33
C PRO A 233 -4.07 5.47 -23.06
N GLY A 234 -2.79 5.51 -22.66
CA GLY A 234 -2.31 6.27 -21.51
C GLY A 234 -1.42 5.45 -20.58
N GLY A 235 -1.07 6.05 -19.44
CA GLY A 235 -0.24 5.45 -18.41
C GLY A 235 -1.05 4.60 -17.43
N TYR A 236 -0.56 3.42 -17.14
CA TYR A 236 -1.10 2.50 -16.13
C TYR A 236 -0.06 2.26 -15.04
N THR A 237 -0.49 2.14 -13.79
CA THR A 237 0.36 1.64 -12.71
C THR A 237 -0.12 0.25 -12.32
N VAL A 238 0.79 -0.72 -12.33
CA VAL A 238 0.52 -2.11 -11.90
C VAL A 238 1.23 -2.36 -10.58
N GLU A 239 0.51 -2.93 -9.64
CA GLU A 239 1.02 -3.21 -8.30
C GLU A 239 0.68 -4.64 -7.87
N VAL A 240 1.62 -5.28 -7.20
CA VAL A 240 1.41 -6.56 -6.52
C VAL A 240 1.59 -6.35 -5.03
N VAL A 241 0.55 -6.65 -4.27
CA VAL A 241 0.55 -6.63 -2.81
C VAL A 241 0.54 -8.06 -2.31
N ALA A 242 1.30 -8.35 -1.27
CA ALA A 242 1.27 -9.65 -0.60
C ALA A 242 1.25 -9.49 0.92
N THR A 243 0.91 -10.57 1.63
CA THR A 243 0.83 -10.57 3.08
C THR A 243 2.11 -11.10 3.69
N GLY A 244 2.78 -10.27 4.48
CA GLY A 244 3.90 -10.60 5.35
C GLY A 244 3.52 -10.64 6.83
N SER A 245 4.50 -10.72 7.71
CA SER A 245 4.30 -10.71 9.17
C SER A 245 3.81 -9.36 9.69
N ALA A 246 4.25 -8.26 9.07
CA ALA A 246 3.82 -6.90 9.39
C ALA A 246 2.51 -6.49 8.69
N GLY A 247 1.81 -7.44 8.09
CA GLY A 247 0.60 -7.21 7.32
C GLY A 247 0.86 -7.21 5.81
N PRO A 248 -0.04 -6.61 5.03
CA PRO A 248 0.14 -6.45 3.60
C PRO A 248 1.22 -5.44 3.28
N GLU A 249 1.94 -5.71 2.20
CA GLU A 249 3.01 -4.87 1.71
C GLU A 249 3.10 -4.92 0.18
N VAL A 250 3.53 -3.84 -0.44
CA VAL A 250 3.80 -3.79 -1.88
C VAL A 250 5.05 -4.63 -2.17
N THR A 251 4.90 -5.58 -3.05
CA THR A 251 5.99 -6.48 -3.44
C THR A 251 6.55 -6.17 -4.83
N SER A 252 5.73 -5.58 -5.67
CA SER A 252 6.13 -5.07 -6.98
C SER A 252 5.27 -3.90 -7.40
N LEU A 253 5.89 -2.93 -8.07
CA LEU A 253 5.21 -1.82 -8.70
C LEU A 253 5.93 -1.44 -9.99
N PHE A 254 5.17 -1.24 -11.07
CA PHE A 254 5.73 -0.80 -12.34
C PHE A 254 4.69 -0.08 -13.20
N LEU A 255 5.20 0.74 -14.09
CA LEU A 255 4.40 1.53 -15.03
C LEU A 255 4.30 0.83 -16.38
N VAL A 256 3.15 0.97 -17.03
CA VAL A 256 2.91 0.47 -18.39
C VAL A 256 2.30 1.60 -19.20
N GLN A 257 2.92 1.96 -20.31
CA GLN A 257 2.41 2.95 -21.25
C GLN A 257 1.71 2.26 -22.43
N VAL A 258 0.46 2.62 -22.69
CA VAL A 258 -0.30 2.18 -23.86
C VAL A 258 -0.37 3.34 -24.87
N GLY A 259 0.22 3.16 -26.04
CA GLY A 259 0.36 4.21 -27.04
C GLY A 259 1.47 5.22 -26.73
N ALA A 260 1.36 6.41 -27.31
CA ALA A 260 2.35 7.47 -27.11
C ALA A 260 2.35 7.97 -25.65
N ARG A 261 3.55 8.24 -25.12
CA ARG A 261 3.70 8.89 -23.81
C ARG A 261 3.42 10.39 -23.97
N SER A 262 2.56 10.94 -23.15
CA SER A 262 2.38 12.40 -23.08
C SER A 262 3.65 13.05 -22.53
N GLU A 263 4.01 14.22 -23.06
CA GLU A 263 5.07 15.04 -22.49
C GLU A 263 4.65 15.47 -21.07
N ARG A 264 5.59 15.42 -20.14
CA ARG A 264 5.36 15.92 -18.79
C ARG A 264 5.42 17.43 -18.78
N GLY A 265 4.47 18.05 -18.12
CA GLY A 265 4.62 19.42 -17.69
C GLY A 265 5.73 19.55 -16.61
N GLU A 266 6.39 20.71 -16.58
CA GLU A 266 7.31 21.04 -15.49
C GLU A 266 6.58 20.92 -14.15
N ARG A 267 7.24 20.27 -13.18
CA ARG A 267 6.73 20.16 -11.83
C ARG A 267 7.39 21.22 -10.97
N GLU A 268 6.56 21.98 -10.30
CA GLU A 268 7.01 22.88 -9.25
C GLU A 268 7.49 22.06 -8.05
N ALA A 269 8.71 22.34 -7.58
CA ALA A 269 9.25 21.68 -6.39
C ALA A 269 8.42 22.11 -5.17
N THR A 270 7.67 21.18 -4.60
CA THR A 270 6.88 21.44 -3.40
C THR A 270 7.78 21.34 -2.18
N ARG A 271 7.79 22.40 -1.35
CA ARG A 271 8.50 22.38 -0.08
C ARG A 271 7.85 21.38 0.88
N GLU A 272 8.66 20.51 1.48
CA GLU A 272 8.19 19.59 2.50
C GLU A 272 7.83 20.32 3.80
N PRO A 273 6.69 20.02 4.41
CA PRO A 273 6.33 20.49 5.74
C PRO A 273 7.30 19.98 6.80
N THR A 274 7.55 20.80 7.82
CA THR A 274 8.47 20.46 8.92
C THR A 274 7.78 20.32 10.26
N THR A 275 6.49 20.67 10.33
CA THR A 275 5.67 20.52 11.54
C THR A 275 4.50 19.58 11.28
N LEU A 276 3.95 19.00 12.35
CA LEU A 276 2.77 18.12 12.28
C LEU A 276 1.56 18.85 11.71
N GLU A 277 1.35 20.09 12.13
CA GLU A 277 0.20 20.89 11.70
C GLU A 277 0.27 21.20 10.21
N GLU A 278 1.41 21.70 9.71
CA GLU A 278 1.63 21.94 8.28
C GLU A 278 1.48 20.64 7.46
N ALA A 279 2.02 19.53 7.97
CA ALA A 279 1.94 18.25 7.29
C ALA A 279 0.50 17.75 7.19
N ARG A 280 -0.28 17.82 8.27
CA ARG A 280 -1.70 17.47 8.26
C ARG A 280 -2.48 18.32 7.26
N ALA A 281 -2.34 19.65 7.34
CA ALA A 281 -3.04 20.55 6.44
C ALA A 281 -2.72 20.25 4.97
N ALA A 282 -1.46 20.04 4.63
CA ALA A 282 -1.02 19.75 3.28
C ALA A 282 -1.52 18.38 2.78
N VAL A 283 -1.47 17.34 3.61
CA VAL A 283 -1.96 16.01 3.25
C VAL A 283 -3.49 16.01 3.10
N TYR A 284 -4.23 16.67 4.01
CA TYR A 284 -5.69 16.81 3.91
C TYR A 284 -6.12 17.48 2.61
N GLU A 285 -5.45 18.58 2.26
CA GLU A 285 -5.75 19.28 1.01
C GLU A 285 -5.49 18.39 -0.22
N ARG A 286 -4.37 17.65 -0.22
CA ARG A 286 -4.06 16.73 -1.31
C ARG A 286 -5.10 15.62 -1.46
N ILE A 287 -5.47 14.98 -0.36
CA ILE A 287 -6.51 13.93 -0.37
C ILE A 287 -7.83 14.50 -0.89
N ASN A 288 -8.26 15.65 -0.37
CA ASN A 288 -9.54 16.23 -0.76
C ASN A 288 -9.50 16.81 -2.17
N ALA A 289 -8.38 17.36 -2.65
CA ALA A 289 -8.20 17.77 -4.04
C ALA A 289 -8.34 16.57 -5.00
N LEU A 290 -7.70 15.42 -4.67
CA LEU A 290 -7.86 14.19 -5.42
C LEU A 290 -9.32 13.74 -5.46
N ARG A 291 -10.02 13.74 -4.32
CA ARG A 291 -11.43 13.32 -4.23
C ARG A 291 -12.35 14.26 -5.00
N ARG A 292 -12.13 15.58 -4.92
CA ARG A 292 -12.88 16.58 -5.73
C ARG A 292 -12.71 16.34 -7.23
N ALA A 293 -11.46 16.08 -7.67
CA ALA A 293 -11.17 15.78 -9.07
C ALA A 293 -11.95 14.56 -9.60
N HIS A 294 -12.27 13.62 -8.72
CA HIS A 294 -13.04 12.41 -9.02
C HIS A 294 -14.51 12.50 -8.59
N ARG A 295 -15.01 13.69 -8.22
CA ARG A 295 -16.39 13.93 -7.79
C ARG A 295 -16.83 13.10 -6.58
N LEU A 296 -15.89 12.77 -5.71
CA LEU A 296 -16.15 12.09 -4.44
C LEU A 296 -16.37 13.11 -3.31
N PRO A 297 -17.18 12.77 -2.29
CA PRO A 297 -17.31 13.62 -1.10
C PRO A 297 -15.95 13.83 -0.43
N GLU A 298 -15.68 15.05 0.01
CA GLU A 298 -14.50 15.35 0.82
C GLU A 298 -14.56 14.61 2.16
N LEU A 299 -13.40 14.30 2.71
CA LEU A 299 -13.26 13.69 4.03
C LEU A 299 -13.09 14.80 5.08
N ALA A 300 -13.84 14.68 6.16
CA ALA A 300 -13.70 15.56 7.31
C ALA A 300 -12.60 15.04 8.25
N PRO A 301 -11.72 15.90 8.78
CA PRO A 301 -10.82 15.53 9.85
C PRO A 301 -11.59 15.04 11.08
N ASP A 302 -11.09 13.98 11.73
CA ASP A 302 -11.64 13.48 12.99
C ASP A 302 -10.54 13.44 14.04
N PRO A 303 -10.69 14.17 15.19
CA PRO A 303 -9.64 14.28 16.20
C PRO A 303 -9.23 12.93 16.82
N THR A 304 -10.15 11.97 16.91
CA THR A 304 -9.85 10.63 17.44
C THR A 304 -8.97 9.84 16.47
N LEU A 305 -9.27 9.94 15.16
CA LEU A 305 -8.45 9.32 14.12
C LEU A 305 -7.09 10.01 14.00
N GLU A 306 -7.03 11.34 14.14
CA GLU A 306 -5.76 12.09 14.14
C GLU A 306 -4.84 11.68 15.28
N ASP A 307 -5.37 11.59 16.50
CA ASP A 307 -4.62 11.18 17.67
C ASP A 307 -4.14 9.72 17.56
N MET A 308 -5.00 8.82 17.09
CA MET A 308 -4.64 7.43 16.83
C MET A 308 -3.55 7.30 15.77
N SER A 309 -3.68 8.02 14.65
CA SER A 309 -2.73 8.01 13.56
C SER A 309 -1.36 8.56 14.00
N LEU A 310 -1.37 9.64 14.79
CA LEU A 310 -0.15 10.22 15.36
C LEU A 310 0.55 9.25 16.31
N ARG A 311 -0.19 8.64 17.22
CA ARG A 311 0.38 7.62 18.15
C ARG A 311 0.99 6.47 17.36
N TYR A 312 0.36 6.03 16.28
CA TYR A 312 0.88 4.90 15.51
C TYR A 312 2.11 5.26 14.69
N SER A 313 2.14 6.43 14.04
CA SER A 313 3.36 6.92 13.36
C SER A 313 4.53 7.10 14.34
N THR A 314 4.25 7.68 15.52
CA THR A 314 5.26 7.85 16.57
C THR A 314 5.78 6.50 17.08
N ARG A 315 4.88 5.53 17.27
CA ARG A 315 5.25 4.17 17.68
C ARG A 315 6.13 3.48 16.65
N MET A 316 5.78 3.55 15.36
CA MET A 316 6.62 3.00 14.29
C MET A 316 8.02 3.60 14.29
N ALA A 317 8.11 4.93 14.46
CA ALA A 317 9.40 5.62 14.54
C ALA A 317 10.23 5.21 15.77
N SER A 318 9.61 5.15 16.95
CA SER A 318 10.30 4.88 18.21
C SER A 318 10.69 3.40 18.40
N GLU A 319 9.87 2.48 17.92
CA GLU A 319 10.13 1.04 18.03
C GLU A 319 10.87 0.47 16.80
N GLY A 320 11.14 1.28 15.77
CA GLY A 320 11.95 0.90 14.60
C GLY A 320 11.29 -0.16 13.71
N PHE A 321 9.96 -0.13 13.60
CA PHE A 321 9.23 -0.98 12.65
C PHE A 321 8.39 -0.14 11.69
N PHE A 322 7.94 -0.76 10.60
CA PHE A 322 7.02 -0.17 9.65
C PHE A 322 6.06 -1.23 9.12
N GLY A 323 4.75 -1.07 9.35
CA GLY A 323 3.74 -2.03 8.88
C GLY A 323 2.38 -1.85 9.54
N HIS A 324 1.36 -2.49 8.97
CA HIS A 324 -0.03 -2.43 9.43
C HIS A 324 -0.30 -3.23 10.70
N ILE A 325 0.53 -4.23 10.97
CA ILE A 325 0.49 -5.05 12.18
C ILE A 325 1.73 -4.71 13.01
N ALA A 326 1.52 -4.19 14.19
CA ALA A 326 2.61 -3.87 15.11
C ALA A 326 3.25 -5.15 15.71
N PRO A 327 4.45 -5.05 16.31
CA PRO A 327 5.15 -6.21 16.88
C PRO A 327 4.34 -6.98 17.95
N ASP A 328 3.42 -6.31 18.66
CA ASP A 328 2.50 -6.94 19.61
C ASP A 328 1.26 -7.59 18.96
N GLY A 329 1.20 -7.61 17.62
CA GLY A 329 0.08 -8.14 16.85
C GLY A 329 -1.12 -7.20 16.74
N SER A 330 -1.04 -5.95 17.20
CA SER A 330 -2.15 -5.00 17.08
C SER A 330 -2.34 -4.55 15.62
N THR A 331 -3.58 -4.72 15.15
CA THR A 331 -4.06 -4.29 13.81
C THR A 331 -4.78 -2.96 13.91
N LEU A 332 -5.15 -2.34 12.79
CA LEU A 332 -5.97 -1.13 12.76
C LEU A 332 -7.22 -1.27 13.66
N THR A 333 -7.97 -2.36 13.51
CA THR A 333 -9.21 -2.58 14.28
C THR A 333 -8.98 -2.66 15.78
N ARG A 334 -7.84 -3.17 16.23
CA ARG A 334 -7.49 -3.18 17.66
C ARG A 334 -7.02 -1.81 18.19
N ARG A 335 -6.55 -0.95 17.30
CA ARG A 335 -6.12 0.42 17.66
C ARG A 335 -7.27 1.40 17.69
N LEU A 336 -8.36 1.15 16.94
CA LEU A 336 -9.57 1.96 17.01
C LEU A 336 -10.14 1.97 18.43
N PRO A 337 -10.63 3.12 18.93
CA PRO A 337 -11.20 3.22 20.28
C PRO A 337 -12.36 2.26 20.49
N GLU A 338 -12.53 1.81 21.75
CA GLU A 338 -13.65 0.97 22.12
C GLU A 338 -14.97 1.66 21.81
N GLY A 339 -15.91 0.92 21.25
CA GLY A 339 -17.21 1.46 20.86
C GLY A 339 -17.20 2.29 19.57
N THR A 340 -16.09 2.31 18.84
CA THR A 340 -16.01 3.03 17.56
C THR A 340 -17.07 2.54 16.59
N ARG A 341 -17.90 3.48 16.11
CA ARG A 341 -18.84 3.23 15.01
C ARG A 341 -18.08 3.34 13.70
N TYR A 342 -17.76 2.23 13.09
CA TYR A 342 -17.27 2.24 11.72
C TYR A 342 -17.91 1.09 10.93
N ILE A 343 -18.42 1.41 9.76
CA ILE A 343 -18.92 0.44 8.79
C ILE A 343 -17.73 -0.13 8.04
N ARG A 344 -16.78 0.74 7.81
CA ARG A 344 -15.60 0.51 7.01
C ARG A 344 -14.47 1.37 7.56
N ALA A 345 -13.32 0.78 7.75
CA ALA A 345 -12.09 1.46 8.11
C ALA A 345 -10.99 1.08 7.14
N GLY A 346 -10.11 2.01 6.84
CA GLY A 346 -8.93 1.81 6.00
C GLY A 346 -7.73 2.50 6.61
N GLU A 347 -6.55 2.03 6.29
CA GLU A 347 -5.28 2.59 6.72
C GLU A 347 -4.31 2.62 5.55
N ASN A 348 -3.64 3.74 5.37
CA ASN A 348 -2.48 3.88 4.49
C ASN A 348 -1.27 4.22 5.33
N LEU A 349 -0.13 3.67 4.96
CA LEU A 349 1.16 3.96 5.58
C LEU A 349 2.14 4.42 4.51
N GLY A 350 2.87 5.50 4.79
CA GLY A 350 3.94 6.01 3.93
C GLY A 350 5.18 6.37 4.73
N GLN A 351 6.36 6.11 4.16
CA GLN A 351 7.63 6.54 4.73
C GLN A 351 8.50 7.14 3.63
N ALA A 352 8.96 8.38 3.84
CA ALA A 352 9.78 9.09 2.86
C ALA A 352 10.64 10.18 3.52
N ALA A 353 11.39 10.94 2.70
CA ALA A 353 12.18 12.06 3.19
C ALA A 353 11.34 13.17 3.84
N GLY A 354 10.05 13.26 3.48
CA GLY A 354 9.10 14.20 4.07
C GLY A 354 7.66 13.73 3.94
N PRO A 355 6.72 14.41 4.61
CA PRO A 355 5.30 14.01 4.64
C PRO A 355 4.63 14.01 3.28
N LEU A 356 4.89 15.01 2.43
CA LEU A 356 4.30 15.08 1.09
C LEU A 356 4.89 14.04 0.15
N ALA A 357 6.18 13.74 0.26
CA ALA A 357 6.79 12.65 -0.48
C ALA A 357 6.21 11.30 -0.05
N ALA A 358 5.95 11.09 1.25
CA ALA A 358 5.29 9.88 1.75
C ALA A 358 3.85 9.76 1.21
N HIS A 359 3.07 10.83 1.31
CA HIS A 359 1.72 10.88 0.75
C HIS A 359 1.70 10.69 -0.77
N PHE A 360 2.67 11.27 -1.49
CA PHE A 360 2.78 11.06 -2.94
C PHE A 360 2.96 9.58 -3.28
N GLY A 361 3.77 8.84 -2.51
CA GLY A 361 3.90 7.39 -2.64
C GLY A 361 2.57 6.66 -2.41
N ILE A 362 1.84 7.06 -1.38
CA ILE A 362 0.50 6.56 -1.07
C ILE A 362 -0.45 6.80 -2.26
N GLU A 363 -0.52 8.01 -2.77
CA GLU A 363 -1.42 8.39 -3.87
C GLU A 363 -1.14 7.62 -5.16
N HIS A 364 0.12 7.29 -5.44
CA HIS A 364 0.54 6.62 -6.67
C HIS A 364 0.62 5.09 -6.54
N SER A 365 0.36 4.54 -5.37
CA SER A 365 0.20 3.11 -5.15
C SER A 365 -1.26 2.71 -5.38
N PRO A 366 -1.59 1.83 -6.33
CA PRO A 366 -2.95 1.36 -6.57
C PRO A 366 -3.68 0.86 -5.32
N GLY A 367 -3.02 0.07 -4.48
CA GLY A 367 -3.61 -0.45 -3.24
C GLY A 367 -3.98 0.65 -2.24
N HIS A 368 -3.10 1.64 -2.04
CA HIS A 368 -3.36 2.80 -1.18
C HIS A 368 -4.39 3.75 -1.79
N ARG A 369 -4.26 4.04 -3.08
CA ARG A 369 -5.18 4.90 -3.82
C ARG A 369 -6.62 4.42 -3.71
N LYS A 370 -6.83 3.11 -3.65
CA LYS A 370 -8.15 2.52 -3.44
C LYS A 370 -8.82 3.00 -2.13
N ASN A 371 -8.04 3.20 -1.06
CA ASN A 371 -8.55 3.79 0.18
C ASN A 371 -8.86 5.28 -0.01
N LEU A 372 -7.96 6.04 -0.67
CA LEU A 372 -8.17 7.46 -0.93
C LEU A 372 -9.44 7.72 -1.76
N MET A 373 -9.77 6.79 -2.66
CA MET A 373 -10.88 6.88 -3.61
C MET A 373 -12.16 6.19 -3.13
N ASP A 374 -12.16 5.57 -1.95
CA ASP A 374 -13.34 4.86 -1.45
C ASP A 374 -14.52 5.82 -1.21
N PRO A 375 -15.65 5.64 -1.91
CA PRO A 375 -16.81 6.54 -1.78
C PRO A 375 -17.54 6.39 -0.44
N ALA A 376 -17.27 5.32 0.32
CA ALA A 376 -17.91 5.10 1.61
C ALA A 376 -17.27 5.93 2.74
N PHE A 377 -16.01 6.29 2.62
CA PHE A 377 -15.32 7.06 3.67
C PHE A 377 -15.85 8.50 3.76
N ARG A 378 -15.92 9.01 5.01
CA ARG A 378 -16.39 10.35 5.36
C ARG A 378 -15.44 11.07 6.29
N PHE A 379 -14.67 10.34 7.08
CA PHE A 379 -13.76 10.89 8.09
C PHE A 379 -12.36 10.37 7.87
N MET A 380 -11.37 11.20 8.22
CA MET A 380 -9.98 10.83 8.16
C MET A 380 -9.18 11.40 9.34
N GLY A 381 -8.08 10.71 9.67
CA GLY A 381 -7.05 11.21 10.57
C GLY A 381 -5.68 11.00 9.95
N VAL A 382 -4.83 12.02 10.04
CA VAL A 382 -3.44 11.98 9.57
C VAL A 382 -2.50 12.16 10.74
N GLY A 383 -1.58 11.21 10.91
CA GLY A 383 -0.48 11.26 11.87
C GLY A 383 0.86 11.27 11.15
N VAL A 384 1.78 12.10 11.62
CA VAL A 384 3.13 12.20 11.06
C VAL A 384 4.14 12.13 12.18
N ALA A 385 5.11 11.23 12.07
CA ALA A 385 6.29 11.20 12.93
C ALA A 385 7.52 11.55 12.09
N PHE A 386 8.26 12.55 12.55
CA PHE A 386 9.55 12.91 11.99
C PHE A 386 10.65 12.16 12.72
N GLN A 387 11.58 11.58 11.99
CA GLN A 387 12.70 10.83 12.56
C GLN A 387 13.98 11.04 11.76
N LYS A 388 15.12 10.69 12.36
CA LYS A 388 16.37 10.48 11.62
C LYS A 388 16.67 8.99 11.54
N LEU A 389 16.77 8.49 10.33
CA LEU A 389 17.19 7.12 10.07
C LEU A 389 18.49 7.13 9.27
N ALA A 390 19.53 6.50 9.78
CA ALA A 390 20.86 6.50 9.17
C ALA A 390 21.36 7.93 8.84
N GLY A 391 21.15 8.88 9.75
CA GLY A 391 21.61 10.29 9.62
C GLY A 391 20.76 11.16 8.69
N ARG A 392 19.63 10.65 8.18
CA ARG A 392 18.74 11.35 7.23
C ARG A 392 17.37 11.63 7.83
N ASP A 393 16.83 12.80 7.49
CA ASP A 393 15.48 13.14 7.87
C ASP A 393 14.48 12.27 7.12
N GLN A 394 13.50 11.73 7.84
CA GLN A 394 12.40 10.95 7.32
C GLN A 394 11.10 11.28 8.03
N ALA A 395 9.99 11.08 7.34
CA ALA A 395 8.65 11.14 7.90
C ALA A 395 7.94 9.80 7.71
N ILE A 396 7.27 9.35 8.76
CA ILE A 396 6.30 8.25 8.70
C ILE A 396 4.91 8.87 8.75
N VAL A 397 4.10 8.58 7.76
CA VAL A 397 2.73 9.07 7.63
C VAL A 397 1.77 7.89 7.80
N THR A 398 0.79 8.07 8.69
CA THR A 398 -0.35 7.18 8.85
C THR A 398 -1.62 7.94 8.48
N GLU A 399 -2.37 7.44 7.52
CA GLU A 399 -3.68 7.95 7.13
C GLU A 399 -4.73 6.91 7.48
N VAL A 400 -5.68 7.28 8.32
CA VAL A 400 -6.78 6.40 8.71
C VAL A 400 -8.10 6.98 8.24
N PHE A 401 -8.94 6.13 7.69
CA PHE A 401 -10.23 6.48 7.12
C PHE A 401 -11.34 5.69 7.75
N THR A 402 -12.49 6.34 7.99
CA THR A 402 -13.70 5.66 8.45
C THR A 402 -14.95 6.19 7.75
N ALA A 403 -15.98 5.35 7.65
CA ALA A 403 -17.26 5.76 7.09
C ALA A 403 -18.16 6.50 8.10
N ALA A 404 -17.88 6.38 9.40
CA ALA A 404 -18.54 7.12 10.48
C ALA A 404 -17.50 7.64 11.47
N SER A 405 -17.80 8.75 12.16
CA SER A 405 -16.91 9.29 13.20
C SER A 405 -16.79 8.30 14.36
N PRO A 406 -15.58 8.00 14.84
CA PRO A 406 -15.36 7.13 15.99
C PRO A 406 -16.04 7.62 17.28
N GLY A 407 -16.19 8.94 17.43
CA GLY A 407 -16.84 9.54 18.61
C GLY A 407 -18.38 9.58 18.54
N ALA A 408 -19.00 9.03 17.49
CA ALA A 408 -20.46 9.01 17.40
C ALA A 408 -21.08 8.13 18.48
N ALA A 409 -22.21 8.59 19.04
CA ALA A 409 -22.95 7.82 20.04
C ALA A 409 -23.39 6.44 19.49
N LEU A 410 -23.44 5.44 20.36
CA LEU A 410 -23.98 4.12 20.02
C LEU A 410 -25.45 4.26 19.60
N PRO A 411 -25.93 3.42 18.65
CA PRO A 411 -27.31 3.44 18.24
C PRO A 411 -28.24 3.14 19.42
N ALA A 412 -29.33 3.89 19.52
CA ALA A 412 -30.33 3.69 20.56
C ALA A 412 -31.08 2.36 20.37
N ASP A 413 -31.36 1.99 19.11
CA ASP A 413 -31.97 0.72 18.74
C ASP A 413 -31.17 0.06 17.59
N PRO A 414 -30.11 -0.70 17.90
CA PRO A 414 -29.28 -1.35 16.91
C PRO A 414 -30.03 -2.32 16.00
N LEU A 415 -31.10 -2.94 16.50
CA LEU A 415 -31.89 -3.89 15.73
C LEU A 415 -32.75 -3.17 14.69
N SER A 416 -33.37 -2.07 15.07
CA SER A 416 -34.12 -1.22 14.14
C SER A 416 -33.23 -0.68 13.04
N ASP A 417 -32.05 -0.15 13.43
CA ASP A 417 -31.07 0.38 12.46
C ASP A 417 -30.64 -0.66 11.42
N ALA A 418 -30.44 -1.91 11.87
CA ALA A 418 -30.13 -3.03 10.96
C ALA A 418 -31.27 -3.30 9.96
N TYR A 419 -32.51 -3.34 10.42
CA TYR A 419 -33.66 -3.55 9.53
C TYR A 419 -33.87 -2.38 8.55
N GLU A 420 -33.64 -1.17 8.99
CA GLU A 420 -33.70 0.01 8.11
C GLU A 420 -32.61 -0.04 7.03
N ALA A 421 -31.40 -0.50 7.36
CA ALA A 421 -30.33 -0.71 6.39
C ALA A 421 -30.74 -1.73 5.33
N LEU A 422 -31.29 -2.88 5.74
CA LEU A 422 -31.80 -3.89 4.80
C LEU A 422 -32.90 -3.33 3.89
N SER A 423 -33.80 -2.54 4.46
CA SER A 423 -34.91 -1.91 3.70
C SER A 423 -34.40 -0.90 2.68
N ARG A 424 -33.42 -0.07 3.04
CA ARG A 424 -32.77 0.89 2.12
C ARG A 424 -32.11 0.17 0.93
N HIS A 425 -31.35 -0.89 1.19
CA HIS A 425 -30.72 -1.68 0.13
C HIS A 425 -31.75 -2.32 -0.80
N ARG A 426 -32.85 -2.87 -0.26
CA ARG A 426 -33.93 -3.44 -1.07
C ARG A 426 -34.57 -2.38 -1.96
N ALA A 427 -34.79 -1.18 -1.45
CA ALA A 427 -35.37 -0.07 -2.20
C ALA A 427 -34.47 0.37 -3.37
N THR A 428 -33.13 0.40 -3.20
CA THR A 428 -32.21 0.71 -4.30
C THR A 428 -32.32 -0.27 -5.46
N HIS A 429 -32.63 -1.53 -5.18
CA HIS A 429 -32.87 -2.57 -6.18
C HIS A 429 -34.34 -2.65 -6.64
N ARG A 430 -35.21 -1.74 -6.20
CA ARG A 430 -36.66 -1.76 -6.49
C ARG A 430 -37.33 -3.07 -6.09
N LEU A 431 -36.82 -3.71 -5.03
CA LEU A 431 -37.38 -4.94 -4.48
C LEU A 431 -38.33 -4.62 -3.32
N PRO A 432 -39.40 -5.43 -3.12
CA PRO A 432 -40.30 -5.24 -1.98
C PRO A 432 -39.55 -5.45 -0.67
N PRO A 433 -39.97 -4.77 0.43
CA PRO A 433 -39.38 -5.01 1.75
C PRO A 433 -39.59 -6.46 2.22
N LEU A 434 -38.64 -6.97 2.99
CA LEU A 434 -38.73 -8.29 3.58
C LEU A 434 -39.64 -8.27 4.80
N VAL A 435 -40.43 -9.32 4.98
CA VAL A 435 -41.28 -9.49 6.17
C VAL A 435 -40.44 -10.04 7.31
N ARG A 436 -40.47 -9.38 8.47
CA ARG A 436 -39.77 -9.84 9.68
C ARG A 436 -40.35 -11.17 10.18
N SER A 437 -39.48 -12.06 10.64
CA SER A 437 -39.84 -13.36 11.21
C SER A 437 -39.17 -13.55 12.56
N GLU A 438 -39.93 -13.59 13.63
CA GLU A 438 -39.42 -13.80 14.98
C GLU A 438 -38.67 -15.15 15.12
N ALA A 439 -39.12 -16.18 14.40
CA ALA A 439 -38.44 -17.47 14.37
C ALA A 439 -37.02 -17.36 13.82
N LEU A 440 -36.87 -16.64 12.69
CA LEU A 440 -35.56 -16.37 12.09
C LEU A 440 -34.72 -15.42 12.97
N GLU A 441 -35.33 -14.43 13.65
CA GLU A 441 -34.62 -13.55 14.59
C GLU A 441 -34.01 -14.33 15.76
N ARG A 442 -34.74 -15.27 16.34
CA ARG A 442 -34.22 -16.14 17.40
C ARG A 442 -33.03 -16.96 16.93
N LEU A 443 -33.16 -17.63 15.78
CA LEU A 443 -32.06 -18.41 15.18
C LEU A 443 -30.84 -17.55 14.87
N ALA A 444 -31.06 -16.38 14.28
CA ALA A 444 -30.00 -15.42 13.94
C ALA A 444 -29.26 -14.93 15.19
N ARG A 445 -30.00 -14.60 16.26
CA ARG A 445 -29.42 -14.15 17.54
C ARG A 445 -28.59 -15.25 18.19
N ASP A 446 -29.07 -16.49 18.19
CA ASP A 446 -28.32 -17.62 18.75
C ASP A 446 -27.07 -17.92 17.93
N HIS A 447 -27.14 -17.76 16.61
CA HIS A 447 -25.98 -17.90 15.75
C HIS A 447 -24.96 -16.79 16.00
N ALA A 448 -25.39 -15.54 16.12
CA ALA A 448 -24.52 -14.42 16.45
C ALA A 448 -23.82 -14.57 17.81
N ARG A 449 -24.55 -15.08 18.84
CA ARG A 449 -23.95 -15.36 20.16
C ARG A 449 -22.85 -16.42 20.11
N ARG A 450 -23.09 -17.51 19.37
CA ARG A 450 -22.06 -18.56 19.23
C ARG A 450 -20.85 -18.07 18.45
N ALA A 451 -21.07 -17.33 17.37
CA ALA A 451 -20.00 -16.75 16.57
C ALA A 451 -19.10 -15.82 17.43
N LEU A 452 -19.71 -14.96 18.26
CA LEU A 452 -18.97 -14.12 19.20
C LEU A 452 -18.20 -14.94 20.24
N ALA A 453 -18.83 -15.96 20.83
CA ALA A 453 -18.19 -16.81 21.83
C ALA A 453 -16.98 -17.58 21.30
N GLN A 454 -16.99 -17.93 20.02
CA GLN A 454 -15.90 -18.62 19.33
C GLN A 454 -14.91 -17.65 18.64
N ASP A 455 -15.22 -16.36 18.67
CA ASP A 455 -14.48 -15.30 17.93
C ASP A 455 -14.36 -15.62 16.43
N GLU A 456 -15.38 -16.27 15.85
CA GLU A 456 -15.39 -16.71 14.45
C GLU A 456 -16.76 -16.50 13.76
N PRO A 457 -16.82 -15.66 12.68
CA PRO A 457 -18.07 -15.38 11.97
C PRO A 457 -18.71 -16.58 11.28
N SER A 458 -17.94 -17.64 11.02
CA SER A 458 -18.39 -18.87 10.36
C SER A 458 -18.70 -20.00 11.33
N ALA A 459 -18.88 -19.70 12.63
CA ALA A 459 -19.14 -20.70 13.66
C ALA A 459 -20.40 -21.54 13.37
N GLY A 460 -20.21 -22.67 12.76
CA GLY A 460 -21.23 -23.65 12.42
C GLY A 460 -20.73 -25.09 12.53
N GLU A 461 -19.42 -25.25 12.75
CA GLU A 461 -18.82 -26.57 12.98
C GLU A 461 -18.99 -26.97 14.44
N GLY A 462 -19.77 -28.01 14.71
CA GLY A 462 -20.06 -28.54 16.04
C GLY A 462 -21.52 -28.51 16.45
N GLU A 463 -22.42 -28.03 15.59
CA GLU A 463 -23.86 -28.13 15.81
C GLU A 463 -24.37 -29.54 15.44
N SER A 464 -25.27 -30.08 16.28
CA SER A 464 -25.97 -31.35 16.01
C SER A 464 -26.87 -31.25 14.79
N SER A 465 -27.19 -30.03 14.32
CA SER A 465 -27.95 -29.76 13.11
C SER A 465 -27.47 -28.48 12.44
N PRO A 466 -27.10 -28.48 11.16
CA PRO A 466 -26.69 -27.29 10.41
C PRO A 466 -27.76 -26.19 10.47
N LEU A 467 -27.31 -24.91 10.45
CA LEU A 467 -28.20 -23.75 10.57
C LEU A 467 -29.36 -23.77 9.55
N HIS A 468 -29.10 -24.20 8.32
CA HIS A 468 -30.12 -24.29 7.27
C HIS A 468 -31.22 -25.31 7.59
N GLU A 469 -30.91 -26.47 8.19
CA GLU A 469 -31.90 -27.47 8.61
C GLU A 469 -32.78 -26.91 9.72
N ARG A 470 -32.22 -26.16 10.64
CA ARG A 470 -32.96 -25.49 11.71
C ARG A 470 -33.91 -24.40 11.16
N VAL A 471 -33.52 -23.70 10.08
CA VAL A 471 -34.44 -22.77 9.40
C VAL A 471 -35.65 -23.52 8.85
N PHE A 472 -35.46 -24.63 8.14
CA PHE A 472 -36.56 -25.41 7.54
C PHE A 472 -37.44 -26.10 8.60
N SER A 473 -36.86 -26.46 9.75
CA SER A 473 -37.67 -27.00 10.85
C SER A 473 -38.57 -25.94 11.49
N MET A 474 -38.14 -24.68 11.52
CA MET A 474 -38.90 -23.55 12.07
C MET A 474 -39.83 -22.86 11.07
N LEU A 475 -39.53 -22.97 9.79
CA LEU A 475 -40.34 -22.47 8.68
C LEU A 475 -40.54 -23.59 7.63
N PRO A 476 -41.52 -24.52 7.86
CA PRO A 476 -41.74 -25.64 6.96
C PRO A 476 -42.13 -25.23 5.53
N ASP A 477 -42.68 -24.03 5.36
CA ASP A 477 -43.09 -23.44 4.08
C ASP A 477 -41.93 -22.79 3.31
N ALA A 478 -40.74 -22.71 3.90
CA ALA A 478 -39.58 -22.18 3.23
C ALA A 478 -39.05 -23.13 2.15
N GLY A 479 -39.01 -22.65 0.91
CA GLY A 479 -38.41 -23.37 -0.22
C GLY A 479 -36.90 -23.18 -0.35
N ALA A 480 -36.35 -22.11 0.22
CA ALA A 480 -34.92 -21.80 0.25
C ALA A 480 -34.59 -20.92 1.44
N ALA A 481 -33.37 -21.02 1.91
CA ALA A 481 -32.82 -20.13 2.96
C ALA A 481 -31.37 -19.75 2.64
N SER A 482 -30.99 -18.54 3.07
CA SER A 482 -29.60 -18.07 3.00
C SER A 482 -29.25 -17.28 4.27
N VAL A 483 -27.96 -17.25 4.58
CA VAL A 483 -27.44 -16.57 5.76
C VAL A 483 -26.28 -15.68 5.37
N ASP A 484 -26.35 -14.43 5.79
CA ASP A 484 -25.22 -13.51 5.77
C ASP A 484 -24.74 -13.25 7.19
N PHE A 485 -23.44 -13.08 7.34
CA PHE A 485 -22.85 -12.77 8.63
C PHE A 485 -21.90 -11.58 8.52
N PHE A 486 -22.06 -10.60 9.42
CA PHE A 486 -21.28 -9.39 9.45
C PHE A 486 -20.74 -9.13 10.86
N VAL A 487 -19.52 -8.58 10.94
CA VAL A 487 -19.00 -7.96 12.15
C VAL A 487 -18.79 -6.49 11.84
N VAL A 488 -19.58 -5.62 12.47
CA VAL A 488 -19.66 -4.19 12.14
C VAL A 488 -19.66 -3.33 13.39
N GLY A 489 -19.15 -2.11 13.26
CA GLY A 489 -19.24 -1.11 14.31
C GLY A 489 -20.61 -0.44 14.41
N ASP A 490 -21.38 -0.45 13.32
CA ASP A 490 -22.72 0.15 13.21
C ASP A 490 -23.68 -0.80 12.46
N PRO A 491 -24.72 -1.33 13.12
CA PRO A 491 -25.71 -2.17 12.46
C PRO A 491 -26.53 -1.48 11.38
N GLY A 492 -26.70 -0.15 11.46
CA GLY A 492 -27.36 0.64 10.41
C GLY A 492 -26.61 0.69 9.09
N ALA A 493 -25.45 0.07 9.05
CA ALA A 493 -24.53 0.11 7.93
C ALA A 493 -24.10 -1.28 7.44
N ILE A 494 -24.96 -2.26 7.61
CA ILE A 494 -24.81 -3.59 7.03
C ILE A 494 -24.58 -3.47 5.52
N PRO A 495 -23.49 -4.10 4.98
CA PRO A 495 -23.21 -4.07 3.55
C PRO A 495 -24.28 -4.80 2.73
N GLU A 496 -24.41 -4.41 1.49
CA GLU A 496 -25.22 -5.15 0.52
C GLU A 496 -24.67 -6.56 0.31
N SER A 497 -25.57 -7.52 0.13
CA SER A 497 -25.23 -8.90 -0.14
C SER A 497 -26.08 -9.49 -1.28
N ARG A 498 -25.62 -10.61 -1.84
CA ARG A 498 -26.40 -11.34 -2.84
C ARG A 498 -27.71 -11.89 -2.28
N SER A 499 -27.70 -12.31 -1.02
CA SER A 499 -28.91 -12.79 -0.34
C SER A 499 -29.93 -11.68 -0.20
N LEU A 500 -29.49 -10.46 0.16
CA LEU A 500 -30.32 -9.27 0.30
C LEU A 500 -30.91 -8.81 -1.04
N ALA A 501 -30.09 -8.86 -2.10
CA ALA A 501 -30.50 -8.49 -3.47
C ALA A 501 -31.34 -9.56 -4.17
N SER A 502 -31.59 -10.71 -3.56
CA SER A 502 -32.42 -11.77 -4.15
C SER A 502 -33.90 -11.43 -4.11
N ALA A 503 -34.55 -11.44 -5.27
CA ALA A 503 -36.00 -11.22 -5.39
C ALA A 503 -36.84 -12.38 -4.81
N THR A 504 -36.26 -13.57 -4.65
CA THR A 504 -36.95 -14.73 -4.12
C THR A 504 -37.12 -14.73 -2.62
N ASN A 505 -36.25 -14.01 -1.90
CA ASN A 505 -36.35 -13.89 -0.44
C ASN A 505 -37.52 -12.97 -0.08
N THR A 506 -38.41 -13.49 0.78
CA THR A 506 -39.62 -12.80 1.25
C THR A 506 -39.63 -12.55 2.75
N ARG A 507 -38.89 -13.35 3.52
CA ARG A 507 -38.78 -13.25 4.96
C ARG A 507 -37.35 -13.01 5.42
N VAL A 508 -37.19 -12.36 6.58
CA VAL A 508 -35.90 -12.08 7.17
C VAL A 508 -35.94 -12.09 8.69
N GLY A 509 -34.90 -12.57 9.30
CA GLY A 509 -34.63 -12.41 10.74
C GLY A 509 -33.21 -11.88 10.97
N VAL A 510 -33.10 -10.82 11.73
CA VAL A 510 -31.82 -10.25 12.13
C VAL A 510 -31.55 -10.59 13.60
N GLY A 511 -30.41 -11.17 13.86
CA GLY A 511 -29.90 -11.39 15.21
C GLY A 511 -28.57 -10.68 15.38
N LEU A 512 -28.45 -9.88 16.42
CA LEU A 512 -27.21 -9.20 16.71
C LEU A 512 -26.86 -9.28 18.20
N VAL A 513 -25.55 -9.31 18.46
CA VAL A 513 -24.96 -9.20 19.79
C VAL A 513 -23.73 -8.29 19.71
N ARG A 514 -23.49 -7.54 20.77
CA ARG A 514 -22.31 -6.68 20.87
C ARG A 514 -21.27 -7.33 21.76
N GLY A 515 -20.02 -7.34 21.35
CA GLY A 515 -18.94 -7.93 22.13
C GLY A 515 -17.55 -7.62 21.60
N ASN A 516 -16.55 -8.09 22.33
CA ASN A 516 -15.14 -7.88 22.03
C ASN A 516 -14.57 -9.08 21.29
N SER A 517 -13.75 -8.83 20.30
CA SER A 517 -13.09 -9.82 19.47
C SER A 517 -11.59 -9.60 19.47
N LYS A 518 -10.82 -10.67 19.51
CA LYS A 518 -9.37 -10.61 19.31
C LYS A 518 -9.02 -10.24 17.86
N ARG A 519 -9.91 -10.61 16.93
CA ARG A 519 -9.70 -10.42 15.50
C ARG A 519 -10.30 -9.12 14.96
N PHE A 520 -11.49 -8.73 15.45
CA PHE A 520 -12.27 -7.62 14.88
C PHE A 520 -12.30 -6.37 15.78
N GLY A 521 -11.68 -6.43 16.98
CA GLY A 521 -11.62 -5.29 17.91
C GLY A 521 -12.71 -5.29 18.96
N GLN A 522 -12.78 -4.18 19.70
CA GLN A 522 -13.66 -4.02 20.87
C GLN A 522 -15.04 -3.54 20.46
N GLY A 523 -16.06 -3.99 21.18
CA GLY A 523 -17.42 -3.45 21.11
C GLY A 523 -18.13 -3.60 19.77
N GLN A 524 -17.74 -4.57 18.94
CA GLN A 524 -18.32 -4.82 17.63
C GLN A 524 -19.68 -5.48 17.72
N TYR A 525 -20.56 -5.17 16.78
CA TYR A 525 -21.81 -5.90 16.57
C TYR A 525 -21.57 -7.09 15.66
N TRP A 526 -21.90 -8.27 16.16
CA TRP A 526 -21.90 -9.53 15.45
C TRP A 526 -23.32 -9.77 14.95
N VAL A 527 -23.53 -9.65 13.65
CA VAL A 527 -24.85 -9.59 13.03
C VAL A 527 -25.02 -10.78 12.12
N ALA A 528 -25.96 -11.65 12.44
CA ALA A 528 -26.43 -12.69 11.53
C ALA A 528 -27.75 -12.26 10.90
N VAL A 529 -27.87 -12.40 9.59
CA VAL A 529 -29.09 -12.12 8.83
C VAL A 529 -29.51 -13.40 8.11
N ILE A 530 -30.65 -13.95 8.47
CA ILE A 530 -31.21 -15.16 7.87
C ILE A 530 -32.38 -14.76 6.97
N TYR A 531 -32.30 -15.17 5.73
CA TYR A 531 -33.36 -14.94 4.73
C TYR A 531 -34.05 -16.26 4.40
N ALA A 532 -35.34 -16.19 4.10
CA ALA A 532 -36.10 -17.32 3.60
C ALA A 532 -36.99 -16.90 2.44
N ALA A 533 -37.05 -17.78 1.43
CA ALA A 533 -38.02 -17.74 0.37
C ALA A 533 -39.22 -18.61 0.79
N VAL A 534 -40.33 -17.97 1.19
CA VAL A 534 -41.57 -18.65 1.57
C VAL A 534 -42.51 -18.61 0.36
N ARG A 535 -43.14 -19.76 0.04
CA ARG A 535 -44.08 -19.88 -1.07
C ARG A 535 -45.44 -19.29 -0.77
#